data_f024f117c9757e2433bc196795a66b5d
#
_entry.id   f024f117c9757e2433bc196795a66b5d
#
_cell.length_a   1.000
_cell.length_b   1.000
_cell.length_c   1.000
_cell.angle_alpha   90.00
_cell.angle_beta   90.00
_cell.angle_gamma   90.00
#
_symmetry.space_group_name_H-M   'P 1'
#
loop_
_entity.id
_entity.type
_entity.pdbx_description
1 polymer ?
#
loop_
_entity_poly.entity_id
_entity_poly.type
_entity_poly.pdbx_seq_one_letter_code
_entity_poly.pdbx_strand_id
1 'polypeptide(L)'
;MLNLESVGYYDPAPGSQRLPPGLGLAAPQLAQQIRDRHSAGDFVMVVHRHDSTPIPRRWAAAAEQAGLATVMHRDNRYTGAGYRLERLVNLIGANLDRSDHGPFWNAGVPAIVVCDTAPLRNRNYHRPSDTPDTLDYQALAAVTTATVSTALAWQTREVATAD
;
A
#
# COMPACT_ATOMS: atom_id res chain seq x y z
N MET A 1 -3.17 12.77 3.19
CA MET A 1 -4.33 11.90 2.94
C MET A 1 -3.96 10.45 3.23
N LEU A 2 -4.84 9.69 3.88
CA LEU A 2 -4.76 8.23 4.01
C LEU A 2 -5.81 7.61 3.09
N ASN A 3 -5.39 6.89 2.07
CA ASN A 3 -6.28 6.18 1.15
C ASN A 3 -6.24 4.68 1.47
N LEU A 4 -7.40 4.09 1.74
CA LEU A 4 -7.58 2.66 1.95
C LEU A 4 -8.26 2.08 0.71
N GLU A 5 -7.55 1.20 -0.01
CA GLU A 5 -8.02 0.65 -1.28
C GLU A 5 -7.94 -0.87 -1.26
N SER A 6 -9.08 -1.56 -1.17
CA SER A 6 -9.11 -3.02 -1.09
C SER A 6 -8.18 -3.54 0.01
N VAL A 7 -8.64 -3.60 1.25
CA VAL A 7 -7.77 -3.88 2.42
C VAL A 7 -8.19 -5.13 3.20
N GLY A 8 -9.00 -6.00 2.61
CA GLY A 8 -9.66 -7.08 3.34
C GLY A 8 -9.30 -8.50 2.92
N TYR A 9 -8.56 -8.71 1.84
CA TYR A 9 -8.28 -10.06 1.36
C TYR A 9 -6.83 -10.47 1.64
N TYR A 10 -6.65 -11.55 2.38
CA TYR A 10 -5.34 -12.11 2.73
C TYR A 10 -5.31 -13.61 2.48
N ASP A 11 -4.18 -14.11 1.97
CA ASP A 11 -3.96 -15.53 1.71
C ASP A 11 -2.51 -15.87 2.08
N PRO A 12 -2.28 -16.57 3.21
CA PRO A 12 -0.94 -16.90 3.69
C PRO A 12 -0.26 -18.03 2.91
N ALA A 13 -0.94 -18.63 1.93
CA ALA A 13 -0.34 -19.70 1.15
C ALA A 13 0.85 -19.20 0.31
N PRO A 14 1.98 -19.91 0.28
CA PRO A 14 3.10 -19.56 -0.60
C PRO A 14 2.65 -19.47 -2.06
N GLY A 15 3.10 -18.41 -2.76
CA GLY A 15 2.74 -18.16 -4.16
C GLY A 15 1.35 -17.56 -4.38
N SER A 16 0.57 -17.27 -3.34
CA SER A 16 -0.75 -16.63 -3.46
C SER A 16 -0.67 -15.19 -3.96
N GLN A 17 0.45 -14.49 -3.71
CA GLN A 17 0.74 -13.18 -4.25
C GLN A 17 1.44 -13.27 -5.61
N ARG A 18 0.75 -12.88 -6.67
CA ARG A 18 1.35 -12.79 -8.00
C ARG A 18 2.22 -11.56 -8.13
N LEU A 19 3.34 -11.70 -8.83
CA LEU A 19 4.20 -10.59 -9.22
C LEU A 19 3.92 -10.25 -10.69
N PRO A 20 3.62 -8.98 -11.03
CA PRO A 20 3.49 -8.56 -12.42
C PRO A 20 4.78 -8.83 -13.20
N PRO A 21 4.70 -9.24 -14.48
CA PRO A 21 5.86 -9.34 -15.33
C PRO A 21 6.66 -8.03 -15.34
N GLY A 22 7.98 -8.12 -15.21
CA GLY A 22 8.86 -6.95 -15.20
C GLY A 22 8.97 -6.23 -13.85
N LEU A 23 8.21 -6.58 -12.81
CA LEU A 23 8.32 -5.94 -11.50
C LEU A 23 9.75 -6.03 -10.93
N GLY A 24 10.43 -7.14 -11.14
CA GLY A 24 11.80 -7.33 -10.68
C GLY A 24 12.81 -6.36 -11.28
N LEU A 25 12.52 -5.82 -12.47
CA LEU A 25 13.32 -4.78 -13.13
C LEU A 25 12.89 -3.38 -12.71
N ALA A 26 11.58 -3.13 -12.65
CA ALA A 26 11.02 -1.81 -12.35
C ALA A 26 11.10 -1.43 -10.85
N ALA A 27 10.93 -2.42 -9.98
CA ALA A 27 10.95 -2.23 -8.53
C ALA A 27 11.60 -3.45 -7.85
N PRO A 28 12.92 -3.63 -7.99
CA PRO A 28 13.62 -4.82 -7.51
C PRO A 28 13.50 -5.03 -6.00
N GLN A 29 13.52 -3.97 -5.22
CA GLN A 29 13.37 -4.04 -3.77
C GLN A 29 11.97 -4.52 -3.36
N LEU A 30 10.92 -4.01 -4.02
CA LEU A 30 9.55 -4.47 -3.78
C LEU A 30 9.39 -5.95 -4.14
N ALA A 31 9.90 -6.34 -5.32
CA ALA A 31 9.85 -7.73 -5.76
C ALA A 31 10.60 -8.65 -4.79
N GLN A 32 11.73 -8.20 -4.23
CA GLN A 32 12.49 -8.97 -3.24
C GLN A 32 11.74 -9.11 -1.92
N GLN A 33 11.18 -8.03 -1.37
CA GLN A 33 10.35 -8.08 -0.15
C GLN A 33 9.22 -9.11 -0.26
N ILE A 34 8.56 -9.18 -1.42
CA ILE A 34 7.47 -10.14 -1.66
C ILE A 34 8.02 -11.57 -1.76
N ARG A 35 9.17 -11.80 -2.43
CA ARG A 35 9.79 -13.12 -2.51
C ARG A 35 10.27 -13.64 -1.17
N ASP A 36 10.84 -12.78 -0.33
CA ASP A 36 11.31 -13.11 1.01
C ASP A 36 10.18 -13.63 1.92
N ARG A 37 8.93 -13.27 1.57
CA ARG A 37 7.70 -13.80 2.16
C ARG A 37 7.15 -15.03 1.43
N HIS A 38 7.96 -15.73 0.65
CA HIS A 38 7.52 -16.85 -0.21
C HIS A 38 6.40 -16.49 -1.18
N SER A 39 6.29 -15.22 -1.56
CA SER A 39 5.18 -14.69 -2.38
C SER A 39 3.81 -15.04 -1.78
N ALA A 40 3.68 -15.02 -0.45
CA ALA A 40 2.41 -15.13 0.24
C ALA A 40 1.68 -13.78 0.26
N GLY A 41 0.36 -13.81 0.12
CA GLY A 41 -0.50 -12.62 0.17
C GLY A 41 -0.97 -12.28 1.59
N ASP A 42 -0.09 -12.38 2.57
CA ASP A 42 -0.32 -12.21 4.01
C ASP A 42 0.09 -10.84 4.56
N PHE A 43 0.28 -9.85 3.69
CA PHE A 43 0.71 -8.50 4.03
C PHE A 43 -0.23 -7.44 3.45
N VAL A 44 -0.17 -6.25 4.01
CA VAL A 44 -0.72 -5.04 3.39
C VAL A 44 0.42 -4.24 2.74
N MET A 45 0.18 -3.71 1.56
CA MET A 45 1.14 -2.82 0.88
C MET A 45 0.85 -1.37 1.22
N VAL A 46 1.90 -0.63 1.59
CA VAL A 46 1.85 0.82 1.83
C VAL A 46 2.66 1.50 0.73
N VAL A 47 1.96 2.19 -0.17
CA VAL A 47 2.60 2.97 -1.23
C VAL A 47 2.65 4.44 -0.83
N HIS A 48 3.80 5.07 -1.01
CA HIS A 48 4.00 6.46 -0.64
C HIS A 48 5.00 7.16 -1.58
N ARG A 49 4.97 8.47 -1.58
CA ARG A 49 6.04 9.32 -2.15
C ARG A 49 6.95 9.86 -1.07
N HIS A 50 8.05 10.48 -1.48
CA HIS A 50 9.03 11.09 -0.57
C HIS A 50 8.43 12.12 0.39
N ASP A 51 7.50 12.92 -0.10
CA ASP A 51 6.81 13.99 0.61
C ASP A 51 5.82 13.49 1.69
N SER A 52 5.45 12.21 1.65
CA SER A 52 4.48 11.62 2.59
C SER A 52 5.10 11.09 3.88
N THR A 53 6.42 11.17 4.05
CA THR A 53 7.08 10.76 5.30
C THR A 53 6.88 11.83 6.38
N PRO A 54 6.57 11.46 7.63
CA PRO A 54 6.71 10.17 8.34
C PRO A 54 5.46 9.29 8.38
N ILE A 55 4.35 9.68 7.74
CA ILE A 55 3.05 8.98 7.84
C ILE A 55 3.15 7.49 7.50
N PRO A 56 3.76 7.08 6.35
CA PRO A 56 3.81 5.65 5.97
C PRO A 56 4.50 4.79 7.03
N ARG A 57 5.60 5.27 7.62
CA ARG A 57 6.33 4.54 8.64
C ARG A 57 5.56 4.38 9.94
N ARG A 58 4.79 5.40 10.32
CA ARG A 58 3.93 5.34 11.52
C ARG A 58 2.80 4.36 11.31
N TRP A 59 2.16 4.44 10.14
CA TRP A 59 1.09 3.53 9.81
C TRP A 59 1.59 2.07 9.78
N ALA A 60 2.73 1.81 9.13
CA ALA A 60 3.33 0.48 9.09
C ALA A 60 3.67 -0.04 10.51
N ALA A 61 4.30 0.78 11.35
CA ALA A 61 4.62 0.40 12.72
C ALA A 61 3.36 0.08 13.55
N ALA A 62 2.29 0.87 13.38
CA ALA A 62 1.02 0.60 14.06
C ALA A 62 0.33 -0.67 13.54
N ALA A 63 0.42 -0.96 12.24
CA ALA A 63 -0.08 -2.19 11.66
C ALA A 63 0.68 -3.42 12.18
N GLU A 64 2.00 -3.36 12.24
CA GLU A 64 2.84 -4.43 12.79
C GLU A 64 2.56 -4.69 14.27
N GLN A 65 2.34 -3.63 15.07
CA GLN A 65 1.90 -3.77 16.46
C GLN A 65 0.53 -4.42 16.58
N ALA A 66 -0.33 -4.24 15.60
CA ALA A 66 -1.64 -4.91 15.51
C ALA A 66 -1.56 -6.31 14.89
N GLY A 67 -0.37 -6.83 14.62
CA GLY A 67 -0.15 -8.17 14.08
C GLY A 67 -0.27 -8.30 12.57
N LEU A 68 -0.33 -7.18 11.83
CA LEU A 68 -0.43 -7.18 10.36
C LEU A 68 0.92 -6.86 9.72
N ALA A 69 1.41 -7.77 8.91
CA ALA A 69 2.65 -7.57 8.17
C ALA A 69 2.50 -6.49 7.10
N THR A 70 3.56 -5.71 6.90
CA THR A 70 3.58 -4.63 5.92
C THR A 70 4.66 -4.81 4.86
N VAL A 71 4.37 -4.39 3.64
CA VAL A 71 5.35 -4.21 2.55
C VAL A 71 5.30 -2.76 2.10
N MET A 72 6.41 -2.05 2.24
CA MET A 72 6.47 -0.63 1.88
C MET A 72 7.04 -0.45 0.49
N HIS A 73 6.39 0.38 -0.31
CA HIS A 73 6.87 0.77 -1.63
C HIS A 73 6.90 2.29 -1.76
N ARG A 74 8.10 2.82 -2.05
CA ARG A 74 8.26 4.23 -2.40
C ARG A 74 8.09 4.42 -3.89
N ASP A 75 7.08 5.18 -4.28
CA ASP A 75 6.87 5.58 -5.67
C ASP A 75 7.82 6.73 -6.04
N ASN A 76 8.83 6.42 -6.86
CA ASN A 76 9.83 7.39 -7.32
C ASN A 76 9.51 8.00 -8.69
N ARG A 77 8.37 7.67 -9.30
CA ARG A 77 8.05 8.03 -10.69
C ARG A 77 8.00 9.52 -10.98
N TYR A 78 7.86 10.33 -9.95
CA TYR A 78 7.66 11.79 -10.08
C TYR A 78 8.85 12.60 -9.55
N THR A 79 9.97 11.94 -9.23
CA THR A 79 11.16 12.63 -8.73
C THR A 79 12.28 12.66 -9.78
N GLY A 80 12.40 13.77 -10.51
CA GLY A 80 13.56 14.06 -11.35
C GLY A 80 13.55 13.49 -12.79
N ALA A 81 14.72 13.34 -13.40
CA ALA A 81 14.90 12.94 -14.80
C ALA A 81 14.40 11.51 -15.14
N GLY A 82 14.14 10.69 -14.14
CA GLY A 82 13.54 9.36 -14.29
C GLY A 82 12.10 9.34 -14.81
N TYR A 83 11.38 10.45 -14.67
CA TYR A 83 9.96 10.57 -15.02
C TYR A 83 9.59 10.09 -16.44
N ARG A 84 10.47 10.29 -17.43
CA ARG A 84 10.20 9.91 -18.83
C ARG A 84 10.44 8.43 -19.11
N LEU A 85 11.47 7.84 -18.51
CA LEU A 85 11.81 6.42 -18.72
C LEU A 85 10.89 5.50 -17.93
N GLU A 86 10.54 5.89 -16.70
CA GLU A 86 9.61 5.17 -15.84
C GLU A 86 8.17 5.17 -16.39
N ARG A 87 7.78 6.18 -17.16
CA ARG A 87 6.49 6.20 -17.84
C ARG A 87 6.41 5.17 -18.98
N LEU A 88 7.55 4.81 -19.60
CA LEU A 88 7.62 3.75 -20.61
C LEU A 88 7.60 2.35 -19.97
N VAL A 89 8.13 2.22 -18.75
CA VAL A 89 8.07 0.99 -17.92
C VAL A 89 6.73 0.90 -17.18
N ASN A 90 5.87 1.88 -17.32
CA ASN A 90 4.63 2.14 -16.58
C ASN A 90 3.44 1.21 -16.88
N LEU A 91 3.61 0.16 -17.64
CA LEU A 91 2.62 -0.92 -17.73
C LEU A 91 2.37 -1.58 -16.35
N ILE A 92 3.35 -1.50 -15.44
CA ILE A 92 3.27 -2.06 -14.08
C ILE A 92 2.86 -0.99 -13.07
N GLY A 93 3.34 0.24 -13.24
CA GLY A 93 3.06 1.37 -12.35
C GLY A 93 1.73 2.07 -12.62
N ALA A 94 1.10 1.87 -13.77
CA ALA A 94 -0.19 2.46 -14.09
C ALA A 94 -1.33 2.08 -13.13
N ASN A 95 -1.16 0.99 -12.37
CA ASN A 95 -2.13 0.57 -11.37
C ASN A 95 -1.92 1.25 -10.00
N LEU A 96 -0.77 1.84 -9.73
CA LEU A 96 -0.50 2.51 -8.45
C LEU A 96 -1.13 3.91 -8.36
N ASP A 97 -1.54 4.52 -9.47
CA ASP A 97 -2.19 5.84 -9.53
C ASP A 97 -3.72 5.74 -9.73
N ARG A 98 -4.27 4.54 -9.76
CA ARG A 98 -5.68 4.30 -10.13
C ARG A 98 -6.64 4.33 -8.94
N SER A 99 -6.30 5.07 -7.90
CA SER A 99 -7.17 5.24 -6.74
C SER A 99 -7.16 6.72 -6.30
N ASP A 100 -7.94 7.04 -5.31
CA ASP A 100 -8.27 8.41 -4.87
C ASP A 100 -7.07 9.26 -4.43
N HIS A 101 -5.93 8.65 -4.14
CA HIS A 101 -4.70 9.35 -3.80
C HIS A 101 -4.05 10.06 -5.01
N GLY A 102 -4.30 9.59 -6.23
CA GLY A 102 -3.69 10.12 -7.46
C GLY A 102 -3.93 11.63 -7.63
N PRO A 103 -5.16 12.15 -7.55
CA PRO A 103 -5.45 13.58 -7.58
C PRO A 103 -4.71 14.39 -6.50
N PHE A 104 -4.58 13.83 -5.27
CA PHE A 104 -3.83 14.49 -4.19
C PHE A 104 -2.35 14.61 -4.52
N TRP A 105 -1.74 13.55 -5.01
CA TRP A 105 -0.35 13.59 -5.46
C TRP A 105 -0.13 14.59 -6.60
N ASN A 106 -1.07 14.67 -7.54
CA ASN A 106 -0.98 15.62 -8.65
C ASN A 106 -1.12 17.09 -8.18
N ALA A 107 -1.86 17.32 -7.11
CA ALA A 107 -2.01 18.62 -6.46
C ALA A 107 -0.86 18.93 -5.47
N GLY A 108 0.16 18.07 -5.35
CA GLY A 108 1.26 18.25 -4.40
C GLY A 108 0.88 17.97 -2.95
N VAL A 109 -0.29 17.37 -2.71
CA VAL A 109 -0.74 17.04 -1.35
C VAL A 109 -0.20 15.66 -0.94
N PRO A 110 0.50 15.55 0.21
CA PRO A 110 0.99 14.29 0.71
C PRO A 110 -0.13 13.27 0.91
N ALA A 111 0.06 12.06 0.35
CA ALA A 111 -0.88 10.96 0.47
C ALA A 111 -0.16 9.62 0.53
N ILE A 112 -0.77 8.64 1.19
CA ILE A 112 -0.37 7.23 1.15
C ILE A 112 -1.53 6.37 0.70
N VAL A 113 -1.21 5.25 0.08
CA VAL A 113 -2.16 4.20 -0.26
C VAL A 113 -1.84 2.98 0.57
N VAL A 114 -2.87 2.44 1.19
CA VAL A 114 -2.83 1.17 1.90
C VAL A 114 -3.74 0.21 1.15
N CYS A 115 -3.19 -0.90 0.66
CA CYS A 115 -3.97 -1.86 -0.12
C CYS A 115 -3.49 -3.30 0.10
N ASP A 116 -4.40 -4.25 -0.09
CA ASP A 116 -4.10 -5.69 -0.06
C ASP A 116 -3.62 -6.22 -1.42
N THR A 117 -3.43 -5.34 -2.41
CA THR A 117 -3.06 -5.73 -3.79
C THR A 117 -4.07 -6.67 -4.48
N ALA A 118 -5.36 -6.49 -4.21
CA ALA A 118 -6.46 -7.36 -4.64
C ALA A 118 -6.34 -7.89 -6.10
N PRO A 119 -6.01 -7.09 -7.12
CA PRO A 119 -5.89 -7.59 -8.50
C PRO A 119 -4.82 -8.68 -8.68
N LEU A 120 -3.87 -8.77 -7.75
CA LEU A 120 -2.73 -9.68 -7.81
C LEU A 120 -2.87 -10.92 -6.91
N ARG A 121 -3.85 -10.93 -5.98
CA ARG A 121 -4.05 -12.05 -5.06
C ARG A 121 -5.50 -12.52 -4.92
N ASN A 122 -6.47 -11.60 -4.90
CA ASN A 122 -7.87 -11.94 -4.71
C ASN A 122 -8.48 -12.50 -6.00
N ARG A 123 -8.83 -13.79 -5.99
CA ARG A 123 -9.48 -14.45 -7.13
C ARG A 123 -10.93 -13.98 -7.35
N ASN A 124 -11.51 -13.37 -6.32
CA ASN A 124 -12.89 -12.88 -6.34
C ASN A 124 -13.00 -11.42 -6.79
N TYR A 125 -11.87 -10.71 -6.88
CA TYR A 125 -11.82 -9.28 -7.22
C TYR A 125 -12.63 -8.96 -8.47
N HIS A 126 -13.60 -8.04 -8.35
CA HIS A 126 -14.56 -7.64 -9.40
C HIS A 126 -15.43 -8.80 -9.93
N ARG A 127 -15.76 -9.78 -9.09
CA ARG A 127 -16.63 -10.91 -9.45
C ARG A 127 -17.81 -11.04 -8.46
N PRO A 128 -18.91 -11.70 -8.84
CA PRO A 128 -20.01 -11.99 -7.91
C PRO A 128 -19.61 -12.83 -6.68
N SER A 129 -18.47 -13.53 -6.75
CA SER A 129 -17.90 -14.29 -5.64
C SER A 129 -17.10 -13.43 -4.65
N ASP A 130 -16.96 -12.13 -4.87
CA ASP A 130 -16.32 -11.19 -3.94
C ASP A 130 -17.34 -10.78 -2.86
N THR A 131 -17.48 -11.66 -1.89
CA THR A 131 -18.49 -11.60 -0.83
C THR A 131 -17.84 -11.39 0.53
N PRO A 132 -18.55 -10.87 1.54
CA PRO A 132 -17.99 -10.58 2.85
C PRO A 132 -17.29 -11.77 3.55
N ASP A 133 -17.74 -13.00 3.30
CA ASP A 133 -17.16 -14.22 3.85
C ASP A 133 -15.78 -14.58 3.28
N THR A 134 -15.35 -13.89 2.22
CA THR A 134 -14.00 -14.03 1.64
C THR A 134 -12.96 -13.12 2.31
N LEU A 135 -13.39 -12.24 3.22
CA LEU A 135 -12.54 -11.24 3.84
C LEU A 135 -11.95 -11.74 5.17
N ASP A 136 -10.72 -11.30 5.44
CA ASP A 136 -10.06 -11.46 6.74
C ASP A 136 -10.41 -10.30 7.67
N TYR A 137 -11.37 -10.50 8.54
CA TYR A 137 -11.84 -9.48 9.48
C TYR A 137 -10.82 -9.15 10.57
N GLN A 138 -9.89 -10.06 10.86
CA GLN A 138 -8.81 -9.80 11.81
C GLN A 138 -7.79 -8.82 11.22
N ALA A 139 -7.42 -9.03 9.97
CA ALA A 139 -6.58 -8.09 9.23
C ALA A 139 -7.28 -6.74 9.02
N LEU A 140 -8.57 -6.71 8.72
CA LEU A 140 -9.36 -5.47 8.64
C LEU A 140 -9.36 -4.69 9.96
N ALA A 141 -9.49 -5.38 11.09
CA ALA A 141 -9.40 -4.74 12.42
C ALA A 141 -8.00 -4.15 12.65
N ALA A 142 -6.93 -4.83 12.24
CA ALA A 142 -5.57 -4.33 12.33
C ALA A 142 -5.34 -3.09 11.44
N VAL A 143 -5.85 -3.10 10.20
CA VAL A 143 -5.84 -1.92 9.30
C VAL A 143 -6.57 -0.74 9.95
N THR A 144 -7.74 -0.97 10.52
CA THR A 144 -8.52 0.06 11.21
C THR A 144 -7.74 0.63 12.38
N THR A 145 -7.17 -0.21 13.23
CA THR A 145 -6.36 0.19 14.38
C THR A 145 -5.16 1.03 13.96
N ALA A 146 -4.42 0.60 12.95
CA ALA A 146 -3.27 1.34 12.43
C ALA A 146 -3.68 2.72 11.87
N THR A 147 -4.80 2.77 11.16
CA THR A 147 -5.32 4.00 10.56
C THR A 147 -5.74 5.01 11.64
N VAL A 148 -6.53 4.57 12.61
CA VAL A 148 -6.97 5.43 13.74
C VAL A 148 -5.78 5.91 14.55
N SER A 149 -4.86 5.02 14.92
CA SER A 149 -3.65 5.37 15.69
C SER A 149 -2.79 6.41 14.96
N THR A 150 -2.65 6.26 13.64
CA THR A 150 -1.89 7.20 12.81
C THR A 150 -2.58 8.57 12.74
N ALA A 151 -3.90 8.59 12.56
CA ALA A 151 -4.67 9.83 12.48
C ALA A 151 -4.65 10.61 13.80
N LEU A 152 -4.84 9.94 14.95
CA LEU A 152 -4.78 10.56 16.26
C LEU A 152 -3.40 11.13 16.59
N ALA A 153 -2.34 10.39 16.27
CA ALA A 153 -0.97 10.87 16.46
C ALA A 153 -0.61 12.06 15.56
N TRP A 154 -1.35 12.29 14.49
CA TRP A 154 -1.18 13.46 13.63
C TRP A 154 -1.78 14.70 14.29
N GLN A 155 -3.00 14.62 14.81
CA GLN A 155 -3.69 15.74 15.47
C GLN A 155 -2.92 16.29 16.68
N THR A 156 -2.32 15.42 17.49
CA THR A 156 -1.58 15.85 18.68
C THR A 156 -0.33 16.67 18.36
N ARG A 157 0.22 16.60 17.15
CA ARG A 157 1.37 17.42 16.74
C ARG A 157 0.99 18.81 16.25
N GLU A 158 -0.14 18.95 15.56
CA GLU A 158 -0.60 20.27 15.10
C GLU A 158 -0.95 21.18 16.31
N VAL A 159 -1.50 20.60 17.35
CA VAL A 159 -1.79 21.33 18.61
C VAL A 159 -0.49 21.74 19.33
N ALA A 160 0.53 20.88 19.34
CA ALA A 160 1.80 21.16 20.04
C ALA A 160 2.72 22.16 19.29
N THR A 161 2.44 22.48 18.02
CA THR A 161 3.20 23.47 17.22
C THR A 161 2.47 24.79 17.07
N ALA A 162 1.26 24.94 17.64
CA ALA A 162 0.44 26.14 17.60
C ALA A 162 0.60 27.02 18.86
N ASP A 163 1.37 26.58 19.86
CA ASP A 163 1.80 27.31 21.05
C ASP A 163 3.24 27.84 20.90
#